data_5a9c7e46f1ecef5be9373210553c3845
#
_entry.id   5a9c7e46f1ecef5be9373210553c3845
#
_cell.length_a   1.000
_cell.length_b   1.000
_cell.length_c   1.000
_cell.angle_alpha   90.00
_cell.angle_beta   90.00
_cell.angle_gamma   90.00
#
_symmetry.space_group_name_H-M   'P 1'
#
loop_
_entity.id
_entity.type
_entity.pdbx_description
1 polymer ?
#
loop_
_entity_poly.entity_id
_entity_poly.type
_entity_poly.pdbx_seq_one_letter_code
_entity_poly.pdbx_strand_id
1 'polypeptide(L)'
;MERRVPANGSSRPFASPLVRPLRAVSFLNPLALLAMAAVAVPLFLHLFNLRQPQTVEFSSLAFVKELQESAVQRVRIKEWLLLALRMLAIACLVLAFAQPTLTSSLGGAAGTAPTTHVVVVDNSLSMAADGEGGSYFDQAVQHAQGVLDAVEEGDEVLLWPTVRTEERRPKPVSNAGVARQALAELEPQAGGAPLAQALERAAQAASESDLPQTALYVASDFQASTLGDSLETALPDGLPVQLLPVDTRRQSNVGIADVTVTSRIAEAGQPVQLEATLVNHGPDPLNDYVASVYLAGERVAQATTTLEPGLNTTVSFTVTPQERGWLGGAVATEDDDFPADDRHHFT
;
A
#
# COMPACT_ATOMS: atom_id res chain seq x y z
N MET A 1 -48.46 -42.40 -28.43
CA MET A 1 -48.87 -41.05 -28.78
C MET A 1 -47.93 -40.08 -28.01
N GLU A 2 -46.75 -39.90 -28.61
CA GLU A 2 -45.63 -39.14 -28.07
C GLU A 2 -45.75 -37.69 -28.54
N ARG A 3 -45.76 -36.74 -27.63
CA ARG A 3 -45.58 -35.34 -27.96
C ARG A 3 -44.16 -34.92 -27.59
N ARG A 4 -43.35 -34.73 -28.61
CA ARG A 4 -42.07 -34.03 -28.54
C ARG A 4 -42.31 -32.57 -28.21
N VAL A 5 -41.56 -32.05 -27.21
CA VAL A 5 -41.41 -30.64 -26.93
C VAL A 5 -40.10 -30.17 -27.61
N PRO A 6 -40.08 -29.09 -28.38
CA PRO A 6 -38.84 -28.58 -28.98
C PRO A 6 -38.05 -27.77 -27.97
N ALA A 7 -36.75 -28.08 -27.90
CA ALA A 7 -35.76 -27.23 -27.28
C ALA A 7 -35.55 -25.96 -28.12
N ASN A 8 -35.69 -24.81 -27.55
CA ASN A 8 -35.21 -23.57 -28.18
C ASN A 8 -34.76 -22.56 -27.14
N GLY A 9 -33.65 -21.94 -27.42
CA GLY A 9 -33.27 -20.71 -26.76
C GLY A 9 -31.81 -20.62 -26.30
N SER A 10 -30.87 -20.65 -27.29
CA SER A 10 -29.54 -20.14 -27.08
C SER A 10 -29.58 -18.62 -26.84
N SER A 11 -29.63 -18.18 -25.59
CA SER A 11 -29.44 -16.79 -25.23
C SER A 11 -27.95 -16.44 -25.39
N ARG A 12 -27.62 -15.71 -26.43
CA ARG A 12 -26.33 -15.06 -26.62
C ARG A 12 -26.16 -14.03 -25.48
N PRO A 13 -25.03 -13.99 -24.75
CA PRO A 13 -24.78 -12.92 -23.82
C PRO A 13 -24.62 -11.63 -24.62
N PHE A 14 -25.39 -10.61 -24.23
CA PHE A 14 -25.22 -9.23 -24.68
C PHE A 14 -23.82 -8.80 -24.30
N ALA A 15 -22.97 -8.60 -25.29
CA ALA A 15 -21.69 -7.93 -25.09
C ALA A 15 -21.98 -6.46 -24.76
N SER A 16 -21.83 -6.09 -23.50
CA SER A 16 -21.83 -4.71 -23.06
C SER A 16 -20.68 -3.96 -23.76
N PRO A 17 -20.91 -2.78 -24.35
CA PRO A 17 -19.83 -2.01 -24.93
C PRO A 17 -18.84 -1.65 -23.81
N LEU A 18 -17.58 -2.05 -23.99
CA LEU A 18 -16.44 -1.62 -23.18
C LEU A 18 -16.34 -0.09 -23.27
N VAL A 19 -16.95 0.58 -22.32
CA VAL A 19 -16.71 2.01 -22.07
C VAL A 19 -15.29 2.09 -21.55
N ARG A 20 -14.33 2.43 -22.41
CA ARG A 20 -12.97 2.77 -21.99
C ARG A 20 -13.07 3.97 -21.05
N PRO A 21 -12.57 3.90 -19.81
CA PRO A 21 -12.57 5.06 -18.93
C PRO A 21 -11.71 6.14 -19.57
N LEU A 22 -12.30 7.31 -19.79
CA LEU A 22 -11.59 8.52 -20.20
C LEU A 22 -10.52 8.80 -19.13
N ARG A 23 -9.27 8.97 -19.57
CA ARG A 23 -8.13 9.34 -18.71
C ARG A 23 -8.52 10.56 -17.88
N ALA A 24 -8.65 10.38 -16.58
CA ALA A 24 -8.93 11.48 -15.67
C ALA A 24 -7.61 12.23 -15.40
N VAL A 25 -7.48 13.42 -15.96
CA VAL A 25 -6.45 14.39 -15.53
C VAL A 25 -6.94 14.96 -14.20
N SER A 26 -6.24 14.69 -13.11
CA SER A 26 -6.50 15.36 -11.84
C SER A 26 -5.56 16.54 -11.66
N PHE A 27 -5.99 17.55 -10.90
CA PHE A 27 -5.20 18.72 -10.60
C PHE A 27 -4.98 18.79 -9.09
N LEU A 28 -3.73 18.94 -8.68
CA LEU A 28 -3.40 19.05 -7.26
C LEU A 28 -3.99 20.33 -6.63
N ASN A 29 -4.08 21.39 -7.44
CA ASN A 29 -4.69 22.65 -7.04
C ASN A 29 -5.77 23.09 -8.06
N PRO A 30 -7.00 22.55 -8.00
CA PRO A 30 -8.05 22.86 -8.95
C PRO A 30 -8.51 24.33 -8.87
N LEU A 31 -8.34 24.99 -7.71
CA LEU A 31 -8.68 26.42 -7.56
C LEU A 31 -7.78 27.32 -8.42
N ALA A 32 -6.55 26.92 -8.72
CA ALA A 32 -5.68 27.66 -9.61
C ALA A 32 -6.25 27.77 -11.04
N LEU A 33 -7.12 26.85 -11.46
CA LEU A 33 -7.79 26.92 -12.76
C LEU A 33 -8.73 28.13 -12.89
N LEU A 34 -9.24 28.67 -11.79
CA LEU A 34 -10.03 29.92 -11.84
C LEU A 34 -9.19 31.08 -12.35
N ALA A 35 -7.88 31.07 -12.15
CA ALA A 35 -6.96 32.06 -12.70
C ALA A 35 -6.84 31.96 -14.23
N MET A 36 -7.38 30.93 -14.90
CA MET A 36 -7.45 30.83 -16.36
C MET A 36 -8.28 32.01 -16.96
N ALA A 37 -9.22 32.57 -16.18
CA ALA A 37 -9.94 33.77 -16.57
C ALA A 37 -9.01 34.97 -16.85
N ALA A 38 -7.81 35.00 -16.23
CA ALA A 38 -6.82 36.04 -16.48
C ALA A 38 -6.24 36.01 -17.90
N VAL A 39 -6.36 34.89 -18.63
CA VAL A 39 -5.99 34.79 -20.05
C VAL A 39 -6.83 35.71 -20.93
N ALA A 40 -8.04 36.05 -20.50
CA ALA A 40 -8.91 36.96 -21.20
C ALA A 40 -8.45 38.44 -21.09
N VAL A 41 -7.65 38.81 -20.09
CA VAL A 41 -7.21 40.18 -19.84
C VAL A 41 -6.41 40.77 -21.02
N PRO A 42 -5.38 40.09 -21.56
CA PRO A 42 -4.68 40.61 -22.75
C PRO A 42 -5.59 40.76 -23.96
N LEU A 43 -6.56 39.84 -24.11
CA LEU A 43 -7.54 39.93 -25.21
C LEU A 43 -8.45 41.15 -25.06
N PHE A 44 -8.99 41.39 -23.87
CA PHE A 44 -9.81 42.61 -23.60
C PHE A 44 -9.01 43.88 -23.82
N LEU A 45 -7.78 43.94 -23.30
CA LEU A 45 -6.91 45.11 -23.49
C LEU A 45 -6.59 45.32 -24.96
N HIS A 46 -6.41 44.28 -25.76
CA HIS A 46 -6.17 44.39 -27.20
C HIS A 46 -7.44 44.88 -27.94
N LEU A 47 -8.61 44.37 -27.54
CA LEU A 47 -9.88 44.75 -28.18
C LEU A 47 -10.31 46.17 -27.84
N PHE A 48 -10.07 46.59 -26.57
CA PHE A 48 -10.45 47.96 -26.13
C PHE A 48 -9.37 48.98 -26.37
N ASN A 49 -8.14 48.64 -26.75
CA ASN A 49 -7.08 49.54 -27.11
C ASN A 49 -7.26 50.01 -28.57
N LEU A 50 -8.40 50.64 -28.82
CA LEU A 50 -8.69 51.39 -30.06
C LEU A 50 -7.82 52.64 -30.04
N ARG A 51 -6.59 52.54 -30.57
CA ARG A 51 -5.81 53.73 -30.88
C ARG A 51 -6.63 54.57 -31.88
N GLN A 52 -7.11 55.72 -31.45
CA GLN A 52 -7.67 56.68 -32.38
C GLN A 52 -6.54 57.14 -33.29
N PRO A 53 -6.61 56.90 -34.62
CA PRO A 53 -5.61 57.40 -35.54
C PRO A 53 -5.68 58.89 -35.51
N GLN A 54 -4.57 59.54 -35.17
CA GLN A 54 -4.46 61.00 -35.40
C GLN A 54 -4.42 61.26 -36.90
N THR A 55 -5.43 61.88 -37.40
CA THR A 55 -5.51 62.37 -38.81
C THR A 55 -4.56 63.53 -38.96
N VAL A 56 -3.46 63.37 -39.68
CA VAL A 56 -2.58 64.46 -40.08
C VAL A 56 -2.86 64.75 -41.55
N GLU A 57 -3.29 65.94 -41.84
CA GLU A 57 -3.58 66.34 -43.20
C GLU A 57 -2.28 66.54 -43.98
N PHE A 58 -2.05 65.72 -45.01
CA PHE A 58 -0.97 65.87 -45.98
C PHE A 58 -1.52 66.21 -47.37
N SER A 59 -0.90 67.20 -48.02
CA SER A 59 -1.37 67.76 -49.31
C SER A 59 -1.01 66.91 -50.56
N SER A 60 -0.37 65.74 -50.46
CA SER A 60 -0.14 64.85 -51.61
C SER A 60 -0.04 63.39 -51.18
N LEU A 61 -1.02 62.55 -51.53
CA LEU A 61 -1.20 61.15 -51.12
C LEU A 61 -0.80 60.14 -52.17
N ALA A 62 -0.31 60.50 -53.35
CA ALA A 62 -0.15 59.56 -54.46
C ALA A 62 0.99 58.52 -54.26
N PHE A 63 2.04 58.86 -53.52
CA PHE A 63 3.22 58.02 -53.37
C PHE A 63 3.19 57.17 -52.10
N VAL A 64 2.31 57.42 -51.13
CA VAL A 64 2.25 56.77 -49.83
C VAL A 64 1.34 55.54 -49.85
N LYS A 65 0.41 55.46 -50.81
CA LYS A 65 -0.60 54.41 -50.83
C LYS A 65 -0.07 53.02 -51.14
N GLU A 66 0.96 52.93 -51.98
CA GLU A 66 1.56 51.62 -52.41
C GLU A 66 2.46 51.04 -51.37
N LEU A 67 3.11 51.84 -50.53
CA LEU A 67 3.96 51.41 -49.44
C LEU A 67 3.17 51.06 -48.16
N GLN A 68 1.97 51.55 -48.00
CA GLN A 68 1.15 51.37 -46.80
C GLN A 68 0.54 49.97 -46.68
N GLU A 69 0.14 49.34 -47.79
CA GLU A 69 -0.55 48.03 -47.73
C GLU A 69 0.39 46.90 -47.23
N SER A 70 1.64 46.90 -47.64
CA SER A 70 2.62 45.88 -47.20
C SER A 70 3.13 46.09 -45.77
N ALA A 71 3.18 47.32 -45.28
CA ALA A 71 3.63 47.66 -43.93
C ALA A 71 2.55 47.34 -42.90
N VAL A 72 1.28 47.62 -43.21
CA VAL A 72 0.13 47.39 -42.31
C VAL A 72 -0.10 45.89 -42.04
N GLN A 73 0.04 45.01 -43.07
CA GLN A 73 -0.10 43.58 -42.86
C GLN A 73 0.97 43.00 -41.94
N ARG A 74 2.24 43.43 -42.08
CA ARG A 74 3.34 42.94 -41.21
C ARG A 74 3.17 43.39 -39.75
N VAL A 75 2.64 44.58 -39.51
CA VAL A 75 2.40 45.09 -38.15
C VAL A 75 1.26 44.32 -37.50
N ARG A 76 0.16 44.03 -38.19
CA ARG A 76 -0.96 43.23 -37.67
C ARG A 76 -0.55 41.84 -37.28
N ILE A 77 0.25 41.16 -38.10
CA ILE A 77 0.74 39.80 -37.80
C ILE A 77 1.59 39.81 -36.52
N LYS A 78 2.46 40.81 -36.34
CA LYS A 78 3.28 40.93 -35.12
C LYS A 78 2.41 41.21 -33.87
N GLU A 79 1.39 42.03 -33.98
CA GLU A 79 0.49 42.33 -32.85
C GLU A 79 -0.33 41.10 -32.44
N TRP A 80 -0.84 40.32 -33.39
CA TRP A 80 -1.52 39.06 -33.13
C TRP A 80 -0.59 37.99 -32.54
N LEU A 81 0.63 37.88 -33.01
CA LEU A 81 1.63 36.95 -32.48
C LEU A 81 2.00 37.31 -31.04
N LEU A 82 2.20 38.62 -30.75
CA LEU A 82 2.48 39.09 -29.40
C LEU A 82 1.30 38.85 -28.45
N LEU A 83 0.06 39.02 -28.94
CA LEU A 83 -1.14 38.72 -28.17
C LEU A 83 -1.21 37.21 -27.84
N ALA A 84 -1.02 36.35 -28.85
CA ALA A 84 -1.02 34.92 -28.67
C ALA A 84 0.08 34.46 -27.67
N LEU A 85 1.28 35.02 -27.76
CA LEU A 85 2.38 34.72 -26.85
C LEU A 85 2.08 35.13 -25.40
N ARG A 86 1.45 36.29 -25.19
CA ARG A 86 1.04 36.77 -23.86
C ARG A 86 -0.04 35.84 -23.26
N MET A 87 -1.04 35.44 -24.05
CA MET A 87 -2.08 34.51 -23.62
C MET A 87 -1.49 33.16 -23.28
N LEU A 88 -0.59 32.66 -24.13
CA LEU A 88 0.12 31.39 -23.88
C LEU A 88 0.96 31.44 -22.60
N ALA A 89 1.70 32.51 -22.37
CA ALA A 89 2.50 32.66 -21.15
C ALA A 89 1.64 32.63 -19.88
N ILE A 90 0.48 33.33 -19.89
CA ILE A 90 -0.45 33.30 -18.75
C ILE A 90 -1.05 31.90 -18.58
N ALA A 91 -1.45 31.24 -19.67
CA ALA A 91 -1.98 29.87 -19.62
C ALA A 91 -0.96 28.87 -19.08
N CYS A 92 0.28 28.94 -19.53
CA CYS A 92 1.37 28.07 -18.99
C CYS A 92 1.63 28.35 -17.51
N LEU A 93 1.61 29.62 -17.09
CA LEU A 93 1.78 29.96 -15.68
C LEU A 93 0.64 29.39 -14.82
N VAL A 94 -0.61 29.53 -15.25
CA VAL A 94 -1.77 28.96 -14.55
C VAL A 94 -1.68 27.45 -14.48
N LEU A 95 -1.29 26.76 -15.57
CA LEU A 95 -1.10 25.33 -15.59
C LEU A 95 0.03 24.87 -14.66
N ALA A 96 1.11 25.65 -14.56
CA ALA A 96 2.20 25.35 -13.62
C ALA A 96 1.72 25.39 -12.16
N PHE A 97 0.86 26.36 -11.79
CA PHE A 97 0.27 26.43 -10.45
C PHE A 97 -0.86 25.41 -10.22
N ALA A 98 -1.58 25.03 -11.28
CA ALA A 98 -2.61 23.99 -11.20
C ALA A 98 -2.03 22.59 -10.97
N GLN A 99 -0.72 22.38 -11.25
CA GLN A 99 0.00 21.13 -11.09
C GLN A 99 -0.82 19.94 -11.63
N PRO A 100 -1.00 19.81 -12.96
CA PRO A 100 -1.71 18.69 -13.53
C PRO A 100 -0.98 17.40 -13.16
N THR A 101 -1.65 16.54 -12.40
CA THR A 101 -1.19 15.19 -12.13
C THR A 101 -1.92 14.24 -13.08
N LEU A 102 -1.15 13.51 -13.84
CA LEU A 102 -1.68 12.36 -14.54
C LEU A 102 -1.74 11.25 -13.50
N THR A 103 -2.93 10.99 -12.96
CA THR A 103 -3.17 9.71 -12.31
C THR A 103 -3.13 8.66 -13.41
N SER A 104 -1.94 8.23 -13.76
CA SER A 104 -1.78 6.92 -14.35
C SER A 104 -2.12 5.95 -13.22
N SER A 105 -3.26 5.26 -13.30
CA SER A 105 -3.29 3.91 -12.78
C SER A 105 -2.04 3.28 -13.39
N LEU A 106 -1.06 3.04 -12.56
CA LEU A 106 0.28 2.59 -12.91
C LEU A 106 0.20 1.52 -13.99
N GLY A 107 0.75 1.81 -15.12
CA GLY A 107 0.82 0.86 -16.19
C GLY A 107 0.18 1.40 -17.48
N GLY A 108 0.99 1.97 -18.32
CA GLY A 108 0.76 2.01 -19.74
C GLY A 108 0.05 3.20 -20.32
N ALA A 109 0.83 4.14 -20.83
CA ALA A 109 0.60 4.75 -22.14
C ALA A 109 1.65 5.79 -22.49
N ALA A 110 2.81 5.34 -22.75
CA ALA A 110 3.80 5.73 -23.74
C ALA A 110 4.84 4.66 -23.54
N GLY A 111 5.04 3.73 -24.48
CA GLY A 111 5.94 2.60 -24.36
C GLY A 111 6.86 2.65 -23.14
N THR A 112 6.34 2.28 -22.00
CA THR A 112 7.10 2.28 -20.76
C THR A 112 8.14 1.21 -20.92
N ALA A 113 9.39 1.57 -20.66
CA ALA A 113 10.43 0.57 -20.67
C ALA A 113 10.01 -0.58 -19.73
N PRO A 114 10.28 -1.83 -20.12
CA PRO A 114 9.93 -2.98 -19.31
C PRO A 114 10.40 -2.80 -17.86
N THR A 115 9.56 -3.13 -16.91
CA THR A 115 9.74 -2.82 -15.49
C THR A 115 9.77 -4.10 -14.66
N THR A 116 10.67 -4.17 -13.70
CA THR A 116 10.66 -5.20 -12.65
C THR A 116 9.78 -4.75 -11.50
N HIS A 117 8.64 -5.40 -11.33
CA HIS A 117 7.72 -5.18 -10.21
C HIS A 117 8.14 -6.04 -9.02
N VAL A 118 8.67 -5.40 -7.99
CA VAL A 118 9.04 -6.09 -6.74
C VAL A 118 7.87 -5.98 -5.78
N VAL A 119 7.22 -7.10 -5.48
CA VAL A 119 6.05 -7.16 -4.61
C VAL A 119 6.47 -7.80 -3.29
N VAL A 120 6.64 -6.98 -2.27
CA VAL A 120 6.94 -7.42 -0.90
C VAL A 120 5.61 -7.60 -0.17
N VAL A 121 5.37 -8.82 0.30
CA VAL A 121 4.18 -9.18 1.07
C VAL A 121 4.60 -9.54 2.47
N ASP A 122 4.06 -8.80 3.43
CA ASP A 122 4.25 -9.13 4.83
C ASP A 122 3.40 -10.35 5.19
N ASN A 123 4.07 -11.42 5.57
CA ASN A 123 3.47 -12.65 6.05
C ASN A 123 3.94 -12.99 7.47
N SER A 124 4.30 -11.98 8.25
CA SER A 124 4.58 -12.13 9.67
C SER A 124 3.31 -12.55 10.44
N LEU A 125 3.50 -13.04 11.66
CA LEU A 125 2.38 -13.55 12.44
C LEU A 125 1.32 -12.48 12.74
N SER A 126 1.70 -11.20 12.90
CA SER A 126 0.76 -10.08 13.08
C SER A 126 -0.27 -9.96 11.97
N MET A 127 0.09 -10.39 10.75
CA MET A 127 -0.81 -10.36 9.61
C MET A 127 -1.94 -11.40 9.67
N ALA A 128 -1.87 -12.36 10.60
CA ALA A 128 -2.96 -13.32 10.86
C ALA A 128 -4.14 -12.70 11.61
N ALA A 129 -3.99 -11.48 12.11
CA ALA A 129 -5.04 -10.77 12.82
C ALA A 129 -6.25 -10.45 11.92
N ASP A 130 -7.44 -10.49 12.50
CA ASP A 130 -8.70 -10.26 11.79
C ASP A 130 -8.97 -8.77 11.54
N GLY A 131 -9.35 -8.43 10.31
CA GLY A 131 -9.72 -7.09 9.85
C GLY A 131 -11.13 -7.03 9.25
N GLU A 132 -11.56 -5.84 8.76
CA GLU A 132 -12.92 -5.67 8.18
C GLU A 132 -13.13 -6.40 6.84
N GLY A 133 -12.12 -6.88 6.20
CA GLY A 133 -12.21 -7.54 4.89
C GLY A 133 -11.60 -8.93 4.84
N GLY A 134 -11.46 -9.61 5.97
CA GLY A 134 -10.68 -10.81 6.18
C GLY A 134 -9.44 -10.50 7.02
N SER A 135 -8.54 -11.45 7.17
CA SER A 135 -7.29 -11.21 7.90
C SER A 135 -6.47 -10.08 7.24
N TYR A 136 -5.56 -9.47 7.98
CA TYR A 136 -4.63 -8.49 7.41
C TYR A 136 -3.83 -9.11 6.26
N PHE A 137 -3.50 -10.39 6.38
CA PHE A 137 -2.84 -11.14 5.34
C PHE A 137 -3.70 -11.26 4.06
N ASP A 138 -5.00 -11.56 4.19
CA ASP A 138 -5.91 -11.62 3.04
C ASP A 138 -5.98 -10.28 2.31
N GLN A 139 -5.99 -9.17 3.05
CA GLN A 139 -5.96 -7.82 2.48
C GLN A 139 -4.63 -7.56 1.75
N ALA A 140 -3.49 -7.94 2.36
CA ALA A 140 -2.17 -7.80 1.73
C ALA A 140 -2.07 -8.63 0.44
N VAL A 141 -2.57 -9.86 0.43
CA VAL A 141 -2.68 -10.71 -0.76
C VAL A 141 -3.55 -10.05 -1.83
N GLN A 142 -4.68 -9.46 -1.45
CA GLN A 142 -5.56 -8.75 -2.39
C GLN A 142 -4.86 -7.53 -3.01
N HIS A 143 -4.13 -6.75 -2.21
CA HIS A 143 -3.32 -5.64 -2.72
C HIS A 143 -2.24 -6.13 -3.69
N ALA A 144 -1.52 -7.19 -3.32
CA ALA A 144 -0.50 -7.80 -4.18
C ALA A 144 -1.09 -8.33 -5.50
N GLN A 145 -2.27 -8.97 -5.47
CA GLN A 145 -3.00 -9.40 -6.67
C GLN A 145 -3.32 -8.21 -7.58
N GLY A 146 -3.75 -7.08 -7.02
CA GLY A 146 -4.01 -5.85 -7.77
C GLY A 146 -2.76 -5.35 -8.51
N VAL A 147 -1.58 -5.47 -7.91
CA VAL A 147 -0.31 -5.15 -8.59
C VAL A 147 -0.03 -6.15 -9.72
N LEU A 148 -0.20 -7.45 -9.47
CA LEU A 148 0.05 -8.50 -10.47
C LEU A 148 -0.92 -8.43 -11.67
N ASP A 149 -2.11 -7.85 -11.48
CA ASP A 149 -3.08 -7.64 -12.56
C ASP A 149 -2.71 -6.44 -13.46
N ALA A 150 -1.87 -5.55 -12.97
CA ALA A 150 -1.37 -4.39 -13.72
C ALA A 150 -0.07 -4.67 -14.49
N VAL A 151 0.52 -5.85 -14.33
CA VAL A 151 1.76 -6.27 -15.03
C VAL A 151 1.49 -6.45 -16.52
N GLU A 152 2.31 -5.81 -17.36
CA GLU A 152 2.20 -5.84 -18.82
C GLU A 152 3.16 -6.88 -19.44
N GLU A 153 2.96 -7.15 -20.72
CA GLU A 153 3.86 -8.04 -21.48
C GLU A 153 5.25 -7.40 -21.63
N GLY A 154 6.27 -8.13 -21.21
CA GLY A 154 7.66 -7.64 -21.16
C GLY A 154 8.15 -7.24 -19.78
N ASP A 155 7.26 -7.13 -18.81
CA ASP A 155 7.61 -6.88 -17.39
C ASP A 155 8.06 -8.16 -16.70
N GLU A 156 8.76 -7.99 -15.58
CA GLU A 156 9.10 -9.06 -14.64
C GLU A 156 8.51 -8.80 -13.28
N VAL A 157 8.21 -9.87 -12.56
CA VAL A 157 7.72 -9.83 -11.18
C VAL A 157 8.67 -10.55 -10.26
N LEU A 158 9.01 -9.91 -9.14
CA LEU A 158 9.72 -10.51 -8.02
C LEU A 158 8.80 -10.50 -6.79
N LEU A 159 8.23 -11.65 -6.43
CA LEU A 159 7.47 -11.79 -5.19
C LEU A 159 8.41 -12.07 -4.02
N TRP A 160 8.32 -11.27 -2.96
CA TRP A 160 9.19 -11.35 -1.79
C TRP A 160 8.39 -11.37 -0.48
N PRO A 161 8.17 -12.53 0.14
CA PRO A 161 7.59 -12.59 1.48
C PRO A 161 8.60 -12.14 2.55
N THR A 162 8.13 -11.48 3.62
CA THR A 162 8.99 -11.02 4.73
C THR A 162 9.52 -12.18 5.56
N VAL A 163 8.68 -13.20 5.80
CA VAL A 163 9.09 -14.47 6.44
C VAL A 163 9.26 -15.54 5.38
N ARG A 164 10.42 -16.17 5.35
CA ARG A 164 10.77 -17.16 4.33
C ARG A 164 11.25 -18.44 4.98
N THR A 165 10.59 -19.52 4.67
CA THR A 165 10.96 -20.89 5.08
C THR A 165 12.02 -21.51 4.18
N GLU A 166 12.13 -21.02 2.94
CA GLU A 166 13.08 -21.58 1.98
C GLU A 166 14.38 -20.79 1.93
N GLU A 167 15.50 -21.47 1.91
CA GLU A 167 16.83 -20.86 1.70
C GLU A 167 17.01 -20.29 0.27
N ARG A 168 16.15 -20.69 -0.67
CA ARG A 168 16.24 -20.29 -2.07
C ARG A 168 15.76 -18.84 -2.24
N ARG A 169 16.64 -18.01 -2.75
CA ARG A 169 16.30 -16.62 -3.11
C ARG A 169 15.24 -16.58 -4.21
N PRO A 170 14.13 -15.85 -4.05
CA PRO A 170 13.23 -15.57 -5.15
C PRO A 170 13.97 -14.82 -6.27
N LYS A 171 13.59 -15.10 -7.51
CA LYS A 171 14.13 -14.43 -8.69
C LYS A 171 13.01 -13.77 -9.48
N PRO A 172 13.31 -12.70 -10.21
CA PRO A 172 12.36 -12.12 -11.13
C PRO A 172 11.85 -13.17 -12.14
N VAL A 173 10.55 -13.16 -12.39
CA VAL A 173 9.87 -14.04 -13.34
C VAL A 173 9.08 -13.22 -14.34
N SER A 174 9.19 -13.52 -15.62
CA SER A 174 8.47 -12.83 -16.70
C SER A 174 7.01 -13.28 -16.82
N ASN A 175 6.58 -14.31 -16.07
CA ASN A 175 5.23 -14.82 -16.09
C ASN A 175 4.51 -14.48 -14.78
N ALA A 176 3.62 -13.48 -14.81
CA ALA A 176 2.80 -13.10 -13.66
C ALA A 176 1.94 -14.25 -13.09
N GLY A 177 1.62 -15.27 -13.91
CA GLY A 177 0.89 -16.46 -13.44
C GLY A 177 1.69 -17.28 -12.41
N VAL A 178 3.01 -17.36 -12.55
CA VAL A 178 3.89 -18.02 -11.59
C VAL A 178 3.91 -17.24 -10.27
N ALA A 179 3.98 -15.91 -10.34
CA ALA A 179 3.93 -15.06 -9.15
C ALA A 179 2.58 -15.16 -8.43
N ARG A 180 1.45 -15.23 -9.18
CA ARG A 180 0.11 -15.43 -8.58
C ARG A 180 -0.01 -16.78 -7.88
N GLN A 181 0.53 -17.85 -8.48
CA GLN A 181 0.55 -19.16 -7.83
C GLN A 181 1.36 -19.12 -6.55
N ALA A 182 2.58 -18.56 -6.58
CA ALA A 182 3.42 -18.42 -5.40
C ALA A 182 2.77 -17.57 -4.30
N LEU A 183 2.04 -16.49 -4.69
CA LEU A 183 1.28 -15.66 -3.75
C LEU A 183 0.13 -16.43 -3.08
N ALA A 184 -0.56 -17.30 -3.83
CA ALA A 184 -1.65 -18.12 -3.29
C ALA A 184 -1.18 -19.24 -2.35
N GLU A 185 0.10 -19.61 -2.39
CA GLU A 185 0.74 -20.61 -1.50
C GLU A 185 1.35 -19.97 -0.24
N LEU A 186 1.33 -18.63 -0.13
CA LEU A 186 1.82 -17.94 1.07
C LEU A 186 0.84 -18.07 2.23
N GLU A 187 1.40 -18.24 3.42
CA GLU A 187 0.65 -18.27 4.68
C GLU A 187 1.38 -17.38 5.72
N PRO A 188 0.67 -16.82 6.70
CA PRO A 188 1.30 -16.17 7.85
C PRO A 188 2.19 -17.12 8.61
N GLN A 189 3.38 -16.67 9.02
CA GLN A 189 4.36 -17.49 9.71
C GLN A 189 4.98 -16.78 10.89
N ALA A 190 5.29 -17.53 11.94
CA ALA A 190 6.03 -17.00 13.07
C ALA A 190 7.51 -16.78 12.70
N GLY A 191 8.08 -15.70 13.23
CA GLY A 191 9.45 -15.29 12.95
C GLY A 191 9.52 -14.34 11.75
N GLY A 192 10.71 -14.01 11.35
CA GLY A 192 10.98 -13.13 10.21
C GLY A 192 12.03 -12.08 10.49
N ALA A 193 12.46 -11.43 9.42
CA ALA A 193 13.34 -10.28 9.50
C ALA A 193 12.49 -8.99 9.64
N PRO A 194 13.04 -7.93 10.26
CA PRO A 194 12.43 -6.62 10.21
C PRO A 194 12.10 -6.23 8.76
N LEU A 195 10.99 -5.54 8.55
CA LEU A 195 10.52 -5.15 7.22
C LEU A 195 11.62 -4.41 6.42
N ALA A 196 12.37 -3.52 7.07
CA ALA A 196 13.49 -2.83 6.46
C ALA A 196 14.52 -3.78 5.85
N GLN A 197 14.86 -4.87 6.55
CA GLN A 197 15.81 -5.87 6.04
C GLN A 197 15.21 -6.69 4.88
N ALA A 198 13.91 -6.99 4.93
CA ALA A 198 13.22 -7.66 3.82
C ALA A 198 13.23 -6.78 2.56
N LEU A 199 12.98 -5.47 2.71
CA LEU A 199 13.01 -4.50 1.63
C LEU A 199 14.39 -4.35 1.01
N GLU A 200 15.44 -4.24 1.82
CA GLU A 200 16.83 -4.18 1.35
C GLU A 200 17.18 -5.41 0.50
N ARG A 201 16.86 -6.60 1.01
CA ARG A 201 17.12 -7.86 0.30
C ARG A 201 16.30 -8.00 -0.98
N ALA A 202 15.04 -7.55 -0.97
CA ALA A 202 14.17 -7.56 -2.14
C ALA A 202 14.70 -6.59 -3.21
N ALA A 203 15.10 -5.37 -2.82
CA ALA A 203 15.71 -4.40 -3.73
C ALA A 203 17.05 -4.91 -4.31
N GLN A 204 17.86 -5.58 -3.50
CA GLN A 204 19.09 -6.22 -3.97
C GLN A 204 18.80 -7.35 -4.96
N ALA A 205 17.80 -8.19 -4.71
CA ALA A 205 17.41 -9.26 -5.63
C ALA A 205 16.83 -8.71 -6.95
N ALA A 206 16.13 -7.58 -6.88
CA ALA A 206 15.62 -6.89 -8.07
C ALA A 206 16.75 -6.37 -8.98
N SER A 207 17.91 -6.02 -8.40
CA SER A 207 19.08 -5.59 -9.19
C SER A 207 19.70 -6.72 -10.05
N GLU A 208 19.27 -7.96 -9.87
CA GLU A 208 19.63 -9.10 -10.74
C GLU A 208 18.82 -9.12 -12.04
N SER A 209 17.75 -8.30 -12.16
CA SER A 209 17.01 -8.15 -13.42
C SER A 209 17.78 -7.28 -14.41
N ASP A 210 17.70 -7.64 -15.69
CA ASP A 210 18.28 -6.88 -16.80
C ASP A 210 17.35 -5.72 -17.25
N LEU A 211 16.18 -5.56 -16.64
CA LEU A 211 15.21 -4.52 -17.02
C LEU A 211 15.63 -3.14 -16.51
N PRO A 212 15.40 -2.08 -17.32
CA PRO A 212 15.88 -0.73 -17.02
C PRO A 212 15.15 -0.02 -15.89
N GLN A 213 13.98 -0.51 -15.52
CA GLN A 213 13.16 0.10 -14.48
C GLN A 213 12.77 -0.91 -13.39
N THR A 214 12.71 -0.44 -12.15
CA THR A 214 12.24 -1.21 -11.00
C THR A 214 11.23 -0.38 -10.21
N ALA A 215 10.15 -1.02 -9.77
CA ALA A 215 9.16 -0.43 -8.87
C ALA A 215 8.92 -1.39 -7.70
N LEU A 216 8.91 -0.86 -6.49
CA LEU A 216 8.74 -1.63 -5.25
C LEU A 216 7.34 -1.38 -4.67
N TYR A 217 6.62 -2.45 -4.36
CA TYR A 217 5.31 -2.44 -3.72
C TYR A 217 5.41 -3.18 -2.41
N VAL A 218 4.87 -2.62 -1.34
CA VAL A 218 4.99 -3.16 0.01
C VAL A 218 3.61 -3.27 0.64
N ALA A 219 3.11 -4.48 0.81
CA ALA A 219 1.85 -4.76 1.49
C ALA A 219 2.13 -5.25 2.92
N SER A 220 1.75 -4.45 3.93
CA SER A 220 2.02 -4.72 5.36
C SER A 220 1.05 -3.92 6.24
N ASP A 221 0.95 -4.29 7.51
CA ASP A 221 0.31 -3.53 8.58
C ASP A 221 1.16 -2.35 9.08
N PHE A 222 2.43 -2.28 8.66
CA PHE A 222 3.40 -1.24 9.02
C PHE A 222 3.51 -0.99 10.52
N GLN A 223 3.46 -2.04 11.34
CA GLN A 223 3.66 -1.90 12.79
C GLN A 223 5.05 -1.37 13.11
N ALA A 224 5.16 -0.55 14.16
CA ALA A 224 6.43 0.03 14.59
C ALA A 224 7.50 -1.04 14.92
N SER A 225 7.06 -2.20 15.43
CA SER A 225 7.92 -3.36 15.72
C SER A 225 8.58 -3.97 14.48
N THR A 226 7.92 -3.89 13.32
CA THR A 226 8.43 -4.46 12.06
C THR A 226 9.21 -3.45 11.23
N LEU A 227 8.94 -2.14 11.38
CA LEU A 227 9.60 -1.08 10.61
C LEU A 227 11.06 -0.88 11.03
N GLY A 228 11.38 -0.95 12.33
CA GLY A 228 12.70 -0.62 12.83
C GLY A 228 13.08 0.85 12.57
N ASP A 229 14.24 1.27 13.08
CA ASP A 229 14.72 2.68 12.99
C ASP A 229 15.35 3.05 11.63
N SER A 230 15.33 2.17 10.62
CA SER A 230 16.24 2.27 9.45
C SER A 230 15.57 2.22 8.08
N LEU A 231 14.27 2.52 7.95
CA LEU A 231 13.58 2.38 6.65
C LEU A 231 14.18 3.31 5.57
N GLU A 232 14.56 4.53 5.94
CA GLU A 232 15.14 5.51 5.01
C GLU A 232 16.50 5.09 4.45
N THR A 233 17.28 4.29 5.21
CA THR A 233 18.60 3.81 4.79
C THR A 233 18.58 2.48 4.07
N ALA A 234 17.47 1.76 4.12
CA ALA A 234 17.34 0.42 3.57
C ALA A 234 17.11 0.38 2.04
N LEU A 235 16.71 1.50 1.45
CA LEU A 235 16.33 1.55 0.04
C LEU A 235 17.31 2.38 -0.80
N PRO A 236 17.60 1.97 -2.04
CA PRO A 236 18.40 2.76 -2.98
C PRO A 236 17.73 4.09 -3.31
N ASP A 237 18.54 5.16 -3.44
CA ASP A 237 18.06 6.47 -3.86
C ASP A 237 17.34 6.41 -5.21
N GLY A 238 16.15 7.00 -5.26
CA GLY A 238 15.37 7.12 -6.50
C GLY A 238 14.57 5.88 -6.90
N LEU A 239 14.53 4.82 -6.08
CA LEU A 239 13.65 3.68 -6.30
C LEU A 239 12.19 4.07 -5.99
N PRO A 240 11.25 4.00 -6.95
CA PRO A 240 9.85 4.25 -6.68
C PRO A 240 9.30 3.18 -5.73
N VAL A 241 8.77 3.62 -4.59
CA VAL A 241 8.16 2.74 -3.58
C VAL A 241 6.70 3.11 -3.40
N GLN A 242 5.83 2.13 -3.51
CA GLN A 242 4.41 2.27 -3.20
C GLN A 242 4.06 1.43 -1.98
N LEU A 243 3.60 2.10 -0.93
CA LEU A 243 3.10 1.44 0.27
C LEU A 243 1.64 1.07 0.06
N LEU A 244 1.30 -0.16 0.40
CA LEU A 244 -0.04 -0.74 0.33
C LEU A 244 -0.46 -1.14 1.76
N PRO A 245 -0.87 -0.16 2.58
CA PRO A 245 -1.26 -0.46 3.96
C PRO A 245 -2.54 -1.28 4.00
N VAL A 246 -2.60 -2.25 4.91
CA VAL A 246 -3.81 -2.94 5.25
C VAL A 246 -4.59 -2.15 6.30
N ASP A 247 -5.92 -2.29 6.31
CA ASP A 247 -6.77 -1.59 7.28
C ASP A 247 -6.66 -2.27 8.65
N THR A 248 -5.84 -1.66 9.52
CA THR A 248 -5.67 -2.10 10.90
C THR A 248 -6.73 -1.48 11.80
N ARG A 249 -7.41 -2.31 12.59
CA ARG A 249 -8.29 -1.84 13.67
C ARG A 249 -7.52 -1.67 14.97
N ARG A 250 -8.10 -0.91 15.91
CA ARG A 250 -7.73 -1.03 17.31
C ARG A 250 -8.22 -2.39 17.81
N GLN A 251 -7.28 -3.29 18.02
CA GLN A 251 -7.56 -4.64 18.51
C GLN A 251 -7.40 -4.70 20.02
N SER A 252 -8.24 -5.51 20.66
CA SER A 252 -7.96 -6.00 22.00
C SER A 252 -7.06 -7.22 21.83
N ASN A 253 -5.82 -7.13 22.29
CA ASN A 253 -4.90 -8.25 22.26
C ASN A 253 -4.09 -8.31 23.55
N VAL A 254 -4.04 -9.49 24.19
CA VAL A 254 -3.20 -9.80 25.35
C VAL A 254 -2.33 -11.00 25.03
N GLY A 255 -1.08 -10.72 24.68
CA GLY A 255 -0.10 -11.75 24.37
C GLY A 255 0.62 -12.30 25.61
N ILE A 256 1.07 -13.55 25.54
CA ILE A 256 1.93 -14.18 26.54
C ILE A 256 3.38 -14.07 26.07
N ALA A 257 4.15 -13.15 26.67
CA ALA A 257 5.52 -12.87 26.26
C ALA A 257 6.51 -13.95 26.71
N ASP A 258 6.31 -14.51 27.91
CA ASP A 258 7.21 -15.51 28.49
C ASP A 258 6.51 -16.36 29.56
N VAL A 259 6.95 -17.61 29.72
CA VAL A 259 6.52 -18.51 30.78
C VAL A 259 7.73 -19.20 31.39
N THR A 260 7.96 -18.95 32.68
CA THR A 260 9.12 -19.50 33.41
C THR A 260 8.68 -20.33 34.61
N VAL A 261 9.28 -21.53 34.74
CA VAL A 261 9.16 -22.37 35.95
C VAL A 261 10.16 -21.86 36.97
N THR A 262 9.69 -21.23 38.07
CA THR A 262 10.57 -20.63 39.09
C THR A 262 10.98 -21.59 40.19
N SER A 263 10.27 -22.68 40.33
CA SER A 263 10.65 -23.73 41.28
C SER A 263 11.91 -24.49 40.83
N ARG A 264 12.90 -24.59 41.70
CA ARG A 264 14.16 -25.32 41.41
C ARG A 264 13.97 -26.83 41.28
N ILE A 265 12.96 -27.38 41.91
CA ILE A 265 12.64 -28.81 41.92
C ILE A 265 11.15 -28.96 41.59
N ALA A 266 10.86 -29.74 40.57
CA ALA A 266 9.50 -30.10 40.19
C ALA A 266 9.30 -31.61 40.42
N GLU A 267 8.57 -31.97 41.47
CA GLU A 267 8.27 -33.34 41.81
C GLU A 267 6.77 -33.59 41.80
N ALA A 268 6.36 -34.80 41.36
CA ALA A 268 4.95 -35.19 41.39
C ALA A 268 4.38 -35.07 42.82
N GLY A 269 3.21 -34.45 42.96
CA GLY A 269 2.53 -34.22 44.24
C GLY A 269 3.09 -33.06 45.07
N GLN A 270 4.06 -32.29 44.56
CA GLN A 270 4.58 -31.09 45.23
C GLN A 270 4.15 -29.83 44.45
N PRO A 271 3.89 -28.71 45.16
CA PRO A 271 3.56 -27.43 44.50
C PRO A 271 4.78 -26.88 43.74
N VAL A 272 4.57 -26.52 42.48
CA VAL A 272 5.51 -25.91 41.58
C VAL A 272 5.02 -24.50 41.26
N GLN A 273 5.90 -23.50 41.30
CA GLN A 273 5.60 -22.14 40.94
C GLN A 273 5.98 -21.84 39.48
N LEU A 274 5.05 -21.20 38.77
CA LEU A 274 5.17 -20.71 37.42
C LEU A 274 4.95 -19.23 37.43
N GLU A 275 5.69 -18.51 36.61
CA GLU A 275 5.47 -17.10 36.31
C GLU A 275 5.21 -16.94 34.83
N ALA A 276 4.12 -16.25 34.47
CA ALA A 276 3.82 -15.86 33.10
C ALA A 276 3.84 -14.34 32.98
N THR A 277 4.48 -13.85 31.95
CA THR A 277 4.49 -12.41 31.62
C THR A 277 3.48 -12.16 30.52
N LEU A 278 2.45 -11.38 30.87
CA LEU A 278 1.37 -10.95 29.95
C LEU A 278 1.62 -9.53 29.50
N VAL A 279 1.26 -9.21 28.27
CA VAL A 279 1.35 -7.88 27.68
C VAL A 279 0.01 -7.51 27.08
N ASN A 280 -0.57 -6.39 27.51
CA ASN A 280 -1.77 -5.83 26.87
C ASN A 280 -1.34 -4.96 25.69
N HIS A 281 -1.53 -5.44 24.48
CA HIS A 281 -1.28 -4.69 23.24
C HIS A 281 -2.46 -3.80 22.84
N GLY A 282 -3.62 -3.97 23.51
CA GLY A 282 -4.80 -3.13 23.31
C GLY A 282 -4.64 -1.72 23.87
N PRO A 283 -5.52 -0.79 23.49
CA PRO A 283 -5.46 0.61 23.91
C PRO A 283 -6.04 0.88 25.30
N ASP A 284 -6.84 -0.03 25.83
CA ASP A 284 -7.61 0.16 27.06
C ASP A 284 -7.09 -0.75 28.19
N PRO A 285 -7.11 -0.30 29.46
CA PRO A 285 -6.76 -1.14 30.59
C PRO A 285 -7.80 -2.25 30.81
N LEU A 286 -7.31 -3.46 31.06
CA LEU A 286 -8.16 -4.63 31.35
C LEU A 286 -8.11 -4.95 32.83
N ASN A 287 -9.28 -4.88 33.50
CA ASN A 287 -9.43 -5.22 34.90
C ASN A 287 -9.95 -6.64 35.04
N ASP A 288 -9.52 -7.33 36.11
CA ASP A 288 -9.94 -8.70 36.41
C ASP A 288 -9.69 -9.70 35.26
N TYR A 289 -8.64 -9.44 34.48
CA TYR A 289 -8.26 -10.29 33.35
C TYR A 289 -7.77 -11.66 33.83
N VAL A 290 -8.28 -12.72 33.19
CA VAL A 290 -8.09 -14.10 33.65
C VAL A 290 -7.04 -14.81 32.79
N ALA A 291 -5.98 -15.33 33.43
CA ALA A 291 -5.05 -16.25 32.81
C ALA A 291 -5.16 -17.65 33.43
N SER A 292 -5.06 -18.67 32.63
CA SER A 292 -5.24 -20.07 33.02
C SER A 292 -4.01 -20.92 32.70
N VAL A 293 -3.69 -21.87 33.58
CA VAL A 293 -2.62 -22.85 33.36
C VAL A 293 -3.22 -24.24 33.12
N TYR A 294 -2.74 -24.89 32.06
CA TYR A 294 -3.11 -26.22 31.67
C TYR A 294 -1.90 -27.15 31.83
N LEU A 295 -2.07 -28.36 32.38
CA LEU A 295 -1.10 -29.46 32.37
C LEU A 295 -1.77 -30.69 31.76
N ALA A 296 -1.10 -31.35 30.85
CA ALA A 296 -1.63 -32.54 30.13
C ALA A 296 -3.04 -32.29 29.52
N GLY A 297 -3.38 -31.05 29.15
CA GLY A 297 -4.68 -30.68 28.60
C GLY A 297 -5.76 -30.33 29.64
N GLU A 298 -5.52 -30.52 30.95
CA GLU A 298 -6.45 -30.16 32.01
C GLU A 298 -6.09 -28.79 32.63
N ARG A 299 -7.08 -27.93 32.90
CA ARG A 299 -6.86 -26.66 33.58
C ARG A 299 -6.60 -26.90 35.08
N VAL A 300 -5.39 -26.56 35.53
CA VAL A 300 -4.93 -26.83 36.90
C VAL A 300 -4.81 -25.59 37.78
N ALA A 301 -4.70 -24.41 37.19
CA ALA A 301 -4.65 -23.15 37.93
C ALA A 301 -5.25 -22.00 37.11
N GLN A 302 -5.64 -20.94 37.82
CA GLN A 302 -6.17 -19.73 37.25
C GLN A 302 -5.78 -18.57 38.17
N ALA A 303 -5.45 -17.43 37.56
CA ALA A 303 -5.18 -16.20 38.31
C ALA A 303 -5.81 -15.00 37.57
N THR A 304 -6.13 -13.98 38.36
CA THR A 304 -6.74 -12.74 37.84
C THR A 304 -5.76 -11.59 38.08
N THR A 305 -5.63 -10.71 37.11
CA THR A 305 -4.74 -9.55 37.20
C THR A 305 -5.34 -8.34 36.47
N THR A 306 -4.76 -7.16 36.70
CA THR A 306 -5.04 -5.97 35.91
C THR A 306 -3.90 -5.73 34.92
N LEU A 307 -4.24 -5.48 33.67
CA LEU A 307 -3.28 -5.26 32.58
C LEU A 307 -3.42 -3.82 32.06
N GLU A 308 -2.38 -3.03 32.25
CA GLU A 308 -2.31 -1.68 31.67
C GLU A 308 -1.78 -1.73 30.24
N PRO A 309 -2.25 -0.85 29.34
CA PRO A 309 -1.81 -0.81 27.96
C PRO A 309 -0.29 -0.68 27.80
N GLY A 310 0.31 -1.56 27.00
CA GLY A 310 1.73 -1.56 26.65
C GLY A 310 2.68 -1.95 27.78
N LEU A 311 2.17 -2.38 28.95
CA LEU A 311 2.99 -2.78 30.07
C LEU A 311 3.04 -4.32 30.23
N ASN A 312 4.22 -4.80 30.60
CA ASN A 312 4.42 -6.19 30.98
C ASN A 312 3.94 -6.42 32.42
N THR A 313 3.04 -7.38 32.61
CA THR A 313 2.53 -7.76 33.93
C THR A 313 2.87 -9.24 34.18
N THR A 314 3.57 -9.52 35.27
CA THR A 314 3.89 -10.90 35.66
C THR A 314 2.83 -11.45 36.58
N VAL A 315 2.30 -12.62 36.24
CA VAL A 315 1.31 -13.36 36.99
C VAL A 315 1.93 -14.66 37.49
N SER A 316 1.79 -14.92 38.80
CA SER A 316 2.34 -16.13 39.43
C SER A 316 1.24 -17.19 39.62
N PHE A 317 1.53 -18.40 39.28
CA PHE A 317 0.66 -19.57 39.47
C PHE A 317 1.34 -20.63 40.35
N THR A 318 0.54 -21.35 41.12
CA THR A 318 0.99 -22.52 41.82
C THR A 318 0.25 -23.73 41.28
N VAL A 319 0.97 -24.67 40.70
CA VAL A 319 0.44 -25.93 40.13
C VAL A 319 1.02 -27.14 40.83
N THR A 320 0.27 -28.22 40.91
CA THR A 320 0.75 -29.46 41.52
C THR A 320 0.68 -30.59 40.48
N PRO A 321 1.81 -30.93 39.81
CA PRO A 321 1.85 -32.03 38.85
C PRO A 321 1.53 -33.34 39.54
N GLN A 322 0.66 -34.17 38.96
CA GLN A 322 0.26 -35.45 39.52
C GLN A 322 1.12 -36.62 38.99
N GLU A 323 1.71 -36.43 37.81
CA GLU A 323 2.48 -37.48 37.12
C GLU A 323 3.98 -37.18 37.16
N ARG A 324 4.77 -38.25 37.00
CA ARG A 324 6.25 -38.16 36.90
C ARG A 324 6.65 -38.18 35.44
N GLY A 325 7.63 -37.34 35.06
CA GLY A 325 8.20 -37.30 33.73
C GLY A 325 8.05 -35.94 33.10
N TRP A 326 8.23 -35.85 31.78
CA TRP A 326 8.01 -34.65 31.02
C TRP A 326 6.51 -34.40 30.84
N LEU A 327 6.00 -33.31 31.37
CA LEU A 327 4.60 -32.92 31.26
C LEU A 327 4.51 -31.69 30.37
N GLY A 328 3.77 -31.80 29.27
CA GLY A 328 3.41 -30.67 28.47
C GLY A 328 2.40 -29.75 29.19
N GLY A 329 2.71 -28.48 29.29
CA GLY A 329 1.85 -27.47 29.86
C GLY A 329 1.59 -26.34 28.89
N ALA A 330 0.56 -25.54 29.18
CA ALA A 330 0.30 -24.30 28.50
C ALA A 330 -0.26 -23.28 29.48
N VAL A 331 0.16 -22.02 29.31
CA VAL A 331 -0.59 -20.85 29.80
C VAL A 331 -1.50 -20.37 28.70
N ALA A 332 -2.73 -20.05 29.04
CA ALA A 332 -3.68 -19.49 28.10
C ALA A 332 -4.35 -18.24 28.67
N THR A 333 -4.57 -17.27 27.84
CA THR A 333 -5.35 -16.05 28.06
C THR A 333 -6.82 -16.25 27.64
N GLU A 334 -7.63 -15.24 27.75
CA GLU A 334 -8.97 -15.24 27.15
C GLU A 334 -8.85 -15.06 25.63
N ASP A 335 -9.79 -15.67 24.88
CA ASP A 335 -9.82 -15.53 23.42
C ASP A 335 -10.00 -14.06 23.03
N ASP A 336 -9.15 -13.54 22.16
CA ASP A 336 -9.20 -12.16 21.71
C ASP A 336 -9.07 -12.04 20.16
N ASP A 337 -8.79 -10.82 19.66
CA ASP A 337 -8.73 -10.58 18.22
C ASP A 337 -7.49 -11.19 17.54
N PHE A 338 -6.54 -11.74 18.32
CA PHE A 338 -5.33 -12.38 17.80
C PHE A 338 -5.02 -13.73 18.47
N PRO A 339 -5.73 -14.79 18.13
CA PRO A 339 -5.61 -16.13 18.80
C PRO A 339 -4.22 -16.76 18.75
N ALA A 340 -3.30 -16.25 17.95
CA ALA A 340 -1.98 -16.84 17.74
C ALA A 340 -1.05 -16.71 18.97
N ASP A 341 -1.25 -15.71 19.84
CA ASP A 341 -0.46 -15.48 21.05
C ASP A 341 -1.25 -15.68 22.36
N ASP A 342 -2.50 -16.14 22.26
CA ASP A 342 -3.35 -16.51 23.40
C ASP A 342 -2.83 -17.72 24.19
N ARG A 343 -1.90 -18.47 23.63
CA ARG A 343 -1.40 -19.70 24.25
C ARG A 343 0.10 -19.89 24.12
N HIS A 344 0.77 -20.00 25.25
CA HIS A 344 2.21 -20.31 25.34
C HIS A 344 2.44 -21.68 25.93
N HIS A 345 3.17 -22.54 25.20
CA HIS A 345 3.47 -23.90 25.63
C HIS A 345 4.82 -24.00 26.36
N PHE A 346 4.85 -24.81 27.41
CA PHE A 346 6.06 -25.12 28.20
C PHE A 346 6.14 -26.58 28.59
N THR A 347 7.30 -27.06 29.04
CA THR A 347 7.52 -28.42 29.48
C THR A 347 8.37 -28.45 30.74
#